data_76012317fc40555df873d39545289bb5
#
_entry.id   76012317fc40555df873d39545289bb5
#
_cell.length_a   1.000
_cell.length_b   1.000
_cell.length_c   1.000
_cell.angle_alpha   90.00
_cell.angle_beta   90.00
_cell.angle_gamma   90.00
#
_symmetry.space_group_name_H-M   'P 1'
#
loop_
_entity.id
_entity.type
_entity.pdbx_description
1 polymer ?
#
loop_
_entity_poly.entity_id
_entity_poly.type
_entity_poly.pdbx_seq_one_letter_code
_entity_poly.pdbx_strand_id
1 'polypeptide(L)'
;LKNLNVWGDGGIITTDSDEHAKRLKLIRNHGLIGRNECVEFAYNSRLDSVQAVVVKHMLGKIDNITKSRISNALYLDDKLNGISEIDIPKRNNDVKEVFHLYMFRANKRDELQQYLISKNIDAKVHYPIPMHLQEAAKKYGYTEGDFPVCEMAGKSVISFPVHEFVTKNDLDKIVDHVRSFYGE
;
A
#
# COMPACT_ATOMS: atom_id res chain seq x y z
N LEU A 1 3.26 5.93 -2.92
CA LEU A 1 3.55 5.42 -4.28
C LEU A 1 3.55 3.90 -4.27
N LYS A 2 2.93 3.26 -5.27
CA LYS A 2 2.95 1.81 -5.48
C LYS A 2 4.30 1.39 -6.08
N ASN A 3 4.59 0.07 -6.10
CA ASN A 3 5.82 -0.44 -6.71
C ASN A 3 5.88 -0.11 -8.21
N LEU A 4 4.75 -0.21 -8.91
CA LEU A 4 4.55 0.31 -10.25
C LEU A 4 3.67 1.54 -10.16
N ASN A 5 4.09 2.66 -10.71
CA ASN A 5 3.36 3.93 -10.63
C ASN A 5 3.41 4.73 -11.95
N VAL A 6 2.52 5.68 -12.05
CA VAL A 6 2.43 6.72 -13.09
C VAL A 6 2.43 8.10 -12.42
N TRP A 7 2.38 9.16 -13.19
CA TRP A 7 2.32 10.55 -12.69
C TRP A 7 0.86 10.96 -12.45
N GLY A 8 0.20 10.32 -11.49
CA GLY A 8 -1.20 10.49 -11.16
C GLY A 8 -1.86 9.14 -10.99
N ASP A 9 -3.14 9.05 -11.31
CA ASP A 9 -3.90 7.80 -11.25
C ASP A 9 -3.78 7.02 -12.55
N GLY A 10 -3.73 5.70 -12.43
CA GLY A 10 -3.70 4.80 -13.57
C GLY A 10 -3.95 3.36 -13.13
N GLY A 11 -4.38 2.53 -14.07
CA GLY A 11 -4.60 1.12 -13.86
C GLY A 11 -4.45 0.33 -15.16
N ILE A 12 -4.13 -0.94 -15.03
CA ILE A 12 -4.01 -1.88 -16.14
C ILE A 12 -4.79 -3.13 -15.78
N ILE A 13 -5.58 -3.62 -16.72
CA ILE A 13 -6.27 -4.89 -16.62
C ILE A 13 -5.74 -5.80 -17.73
N THR A 14 -5.35 -7.01 -17.37
CA THR A 14 -4.97 -8.08 -18.32
C THR A 14 -6.01 -9.19 -18.24
N THR A 15 -6.30 -9.84 -19.38
CA THR A 15 -7.26 -10.94 -19.46
C THR A 15 -6.95 -11.81 -20.67
N ASP A 16 -7.18 -13.11 -20.53
CA ASP A 16 -7.11 -14.08 -21.62
C ASP A 16 -8.47 -14.31 -22.32
N SER A 17 -9.53 -13.62 -21.85
CA SER A 17 -10.86 -13.66 -22.44
C SER A 17 -11.06 -12.52 -23.42
N ASP A 18 -11.27 -12.85 -24.70
CA ASP A 18 -11.62 -11.88 -25.74
C ASP A 18 -12.92 -11.15 -25.44
N GLU A 19 -13.90 -11.82 -24.85
CA GLU A 19 -15.17 -11.21 -24.42
C GLU A 19 -14.93 -10.12 -23.38
N HIS A 20 -14.18 -10.42 -22.31
CA HIS A 20 -13.82 -9.44 -21.29
C HIS A 20 -12.99 -8.31 -21.90
N ALA A 21 -12.03 -8.60 -22.77
CA ALA A 21 -11.23 -7.56 -23.43
C ALA A 21 -12.09 -6.59 -24.25
N LYS A 22 -13.04 -7.11 -25.04
CA LYS A 22 -14.01 -6.28 -25.79
C LYS A 22 -14.87 -5.46 -24.86
N ARG A 23 -15.42 -6.07 -23.82
CA ARG A 23 -16.28 -5.40 -22.84
C ARG A 23 -15.53 -4.27 -22.11
N LEU A 24 -14.31 -4.51 -21.62
CA LEU A 24 -13.49 -3.52 -20.95
C LEU A 24 -13.11 -2.35 -21.87
N LYS A 25 -12.78 -2.60 -23.14
CA LYS A 25 -12.51 -1.54 -24.12
C LYS A 25 -13.74 -0.64 -24.35
N LEU A 26 -14.93 -1.22 -24.33
CA LEU A 26 -16.18 -0.49 -24.49
C LEU A 26 -16.47 0.40 -23.27
N ILE A 27 -16.51 -0.19 -22.06
CA ILE A 27 -16.93 0.53 -20.85
C ILE A 27 -15.91 1.57 -20.39
N ARG A 28 -14.61 1.40 -20.67
CA ARG A 28 -13.60 2.42 -20.34
C ARG A 28 -13.69 3.67 -21.22
N ASN A 29 -14.41 3.62 -22.34
CA ASN A 29 -14.51 4.67 -23.34
C ASN A 29 -15.95 5.06 -23.64
N HIS A 30 -16.69 5.48 -22.61
CA HIS A 30 -18.06 5.98 -22.70
C HIS A 30 -19.09 5.00 -23.28
N GLY A 31 -18.80 3.71 -23.42
CA GLY A 31 -19.65 2.75 -24.11
C GLY A 31 -19.73 2.94 -25.63
N LEU A 32 -18.68 3.54 -26.22
CA LEU A 32 -18.63 3.87 -27.64
C LEU A 32 -18.08 2.69 -28.48
N ILE A 33 -18.83 2.34 -29.52
CA ILE A 33 -18.33 1.58 -30.66
C ILE A 33 -17.98 2.56 -31.78
N GLY A 34 -16.68 2.85 -31.95
CA GLY A 34 -16.24 3.90 -32.86
C GLY A 34 -16.40 5.31 -32.28
N ARG A 35 -16.58 6.33 -33.15
CA ARG A 35 -16.52 7.73 -32.77
C ARG A 35 -17.89 8.32 -32.33
N ASN A 36 -18.95 7.84 -32.90
CA ASN A 36 -20.25 8.53 -32.87
C ASN A 36 -21.39 7.68 -32.31
N GLU A 37 -21.18 6.40 -32.02
CA GLU A 37 -22.24 5.48 -31.59
C GLU A 37 -21.98 5.00 -30.18
N CYS A 38 -22.86 5.35 -29.25
CA CYS A 38 -22.86 4.89 -27.86
C CYS A 38 -23.88 3.75 -27.72
N VAL A 39 -23.43 2.56 -27.39
CA VAL A 39 -24.31 1.37 -27.24
C VAL A 39 -24.71 1.13 -25.78
N GLU A 40 -24.03 1.77 -24.82
CA GLU A 40 -24.40 1.78 -23.41
C GLU A 40 -23.78 2.98 -22.70
N PHE A 41 -24.39 3.42 -21.61
CA PHE A 41 -23.80 4.48 -20.78
C PHE A 41 -22.65 3.92 -19.92
N ALA A 42 -21.48 4.53 -20.04
CA ALA A 42 -20.29 4.14 -19.31
C ALA A 42 -19.42 5.37 -18.99
N TYR A 43 -18.28 5.14 -18.38
CA TYR A 43 -17.40 6.21 -17.91
C TYR A 43 -16.27 6.52 -18.89
N ASN A 44 -15.64 7.68 -18.71
CA ASN A 44 -14.31 7.90 -19.23
C ASN A 44 -13.29 7.33 -18.21
N SER A 45 -12.73 6.16 -18.53
CA SER A 45 -11.71 5.50 -17.72
C SER A 45 -10.52 5.10 -18.61
N ARG A 46 -9.95 6.12 -19.28
CA ARG A 46 -8.82 5.95 -20.19
C ARG A 46 -7.52 6.33 -19.49
N LEU A 47 -6.45 5.62 -19.82
CA LEU A 47 -5.11 6.01 -19.44
C LEU A 47 -4.56 6.97 -20.50
N ASP A 48 -4.10 8.16 -20.08
CA ASP A 48 -3.46 9.11 -20.98
C ASP A 48 -2.16 8.55 -21.55
N SER A 49 -1.84 8.88 -22.80
CA SER A 49 -0.65 8.39 -23.49
C SER A 49 0.65 8.74 -22.75
N VAL A 50 0.74 9.90 -22.11
CA VAL A 50 1.89 10.29 -21.30
C VAL A 50 2.06 9.35 -20.10
N GLN A 51 0.96 8.99 -19.44
CA GLN A 51 0.99 8.02 -18.34
C GLN A 51 1.38 6.62 -18.82
N ALA A 52 0.94 6.22 -20.01
CA ALA A 52 1.33 4.96 -20.63
C ALA A 52 2.85 4.90 -20.93
N VAL A 53 3.46 6.01 -21.33
CA VAL A 53 4.91 6.12 -21.51
C VAL A 53 5.65 5.99 -20.17
N VAL A 54 5.16 6.65 -19.12
CA VAL A 54 5.73 6.54 -17.77
C VAL A 54 5.67 5.11 -17.25
N VAL A 55 4.50 4.45 -17.31
CA VAL A 55 4.39 3.07 -16.81
C VAL A 55 5.25 2.10 -17.61
N LYS A 56 5.37 2.28 -18.94
CA LYS A 56 6.26 1.46 -19.77
C LYS A 56 7.72 1.59 -19.33
N HIS A 57 8.18 2.80 -19.00
CA HIS A 57 9.52 3.03 -18.45
C HIS A 57 9.68 2.37 -17.08
N MET A 58 8.69 2.49 -16.20
CA MET A 58 8.74 1.93 -14.85
C MET A 58 8.68 0.41 -14.84
N LEU A 59 7.98 -0.23 -15.80
CA LEU A 59 7.97 -1.68 -15.96
C LEU A 59 9.37 -2.26 -16.16
N GLY A 60 10.25 -1.57 -16.89
CA GLY A 60 11.64 -2.00 -17.05
C GLY A 60 12.48 -1.95 -15.77
N LYS A 61 11.97 -1.28 -14.71
CA LYS A 61 12.65 -1.13 -13.42
C LYS A 61 12.01 -1.93 -12.28
N ILE A 62 10.83 -2.52 -12.50
CA ILE A 62 9.98 -3.08 -11.45
C ILE A 62 10.68 -4.16 -10.61
N ASP A 63 11.51 -4.99 -11.23
CA ASP A 63 12.23 -6.04 -10.52
C ASP A 63 13.28 -5.47 -9.55
N ASN A 64 13.99 -4.42 -9.95
CA ASN A 64 14.96 -3.75 -9.09
C ASN A 64 14.28 -3.00 -7.94
N ILE A 65 13.18 -2.29 -8.24
CA ILE A 65 12.35 -1.62 -7.24
C ILE A 65 11.84 -2.64 -6.20
N THR A 66 11.30 -3.76 -6.67
CA THR A 66 10.79 -4.82 -5.79
C THR A 66 11.89 -5.47 -4.95
N LYS A 67 13.06 -5.75 -5.54
CA LYS A 67 14.21 -6.28 -4.79
C LYS A 67 14.66 -5.34 -3.69
N SER A 68 14.77 -4.05 -3.95
CA SER A 68 15.14 -3.05 -2.94
C SER A 68 14.12 -3.00 -1.80
N ARG A 69 12.83 -3.00 -2.10
CA ARG A 69 11.76 -3.01 -1.10
C ARG A 69 11.81 -4.26 -0.21
N ILE A 70 12.01 -5.43 -0.81
CA ILE A 70 12.15 -6.70 -0.08
C ILE A 70 13.37 -6.65 0.83
N SER A 71 14.54 -6.22 0.33
CA SER A 71 15.76 -6.10 1.12
C SER A 71 15.59 -5.17 2.32
N ASN A 72 14.98 -3.99 2.10
CA ASN A 72 14.72 -3.00 3.15
C ASN A 72 13.75 -3.54 4.21
N ALA A 73 12.68 -4.22 3.78
CA ALA A 73 11.70 -4.80 4.69
C ALA A 73 12.28 -5.92 5.55
N LEU A 74 13.03 -6.84 4.94
CA LEU A 74 13.70 -7.93 5.67
C LEU A 74 14.77 -7.40 6.63
N TYR A 75 15.44 -6.30 6.28
CA TYR A 75 16.35 -5.63 7.20
C TYR A 75 15.62 -5.10 8.44
N LEU A 76 14.45 -4.46 8.26
CA LEU A 76 13.64 -4.00 9.38
C LEU A 76 13.08 -5.17 10.19
N ASP A 77 12.64 -6.26 9.56
CA ASP A 77 12.21 -7.48 10.27
C ASP A 77 13.32 -8.00 11.20
N ASP A 78 14.55 -8.11 10.70
CA ASP A 78 15.72 -8.56 11.49
C ASP A 78 16.02 -7.62 12.66
N LYS A 79 16.07 -6.31 12.41
CA LYS A 79 16.49 -5.32 13.40
C LYS A 79 15.43 -4.95 14.43
N LEU A 80 14.15 -5.09 14.10
CA LEU A 80 13.04 -4.84 15.02
C LEU A 80 12.57 -6.11 15.75
N ASN A 81 13.06 -7.27 15.33
CA ASN A 81 12.76 -8.52 16.01
C ASN A 81 13.29 -8.50 17.46
N GLY A 82 12.48 -9.04 18.37
CA GLY A 82 12.82 -9.11 19.79
C GLY A 82 12.31 -7.95 20.64
N ILE A 83 11.82 -6.85 20.04
CA ILE A 83 11.14 -5.79 20.79
C ILE A 83 9.76 -6.29 21.21
N SER A 84 9.52 -6.42 22.53
CA SER A 84 8.31 -7.05 23.08
C SER A 84 7.01 -6.31 22.73
N GLU A 85 7.10 -5.01 22.49
CA GLU A 85 6.00 -4.12 22.16
C GLU A 85 5.61 -4.13 20.69
N ILE A 86 6.38 -4.83 19.85
CA ILE A 86 6.18 -4.91 18.41
C ILE A 86 5.78 -6.34 18.01
N ASP A 87 4.76 -6.43 17.14
CA ASP A 87 4.35 -7.68 16.53
C ASP A 87 4.49 -7.59 15.01
N ILE A 88 5.59 -8.16 14.50
CA ILE A 88 5.89 -8.25 13.08
C ILE A 88 5.12 -9.44 12.50
N PRO A 89 4.33 -9.25 11.42
CA PRO A 89 3.59 -10.34 10.80
C PRO A 89 4.52 -11.45 10.32
N LYS A 90 4.14 -12.70 10.60
CA LYS A 90 4.88 -13.86 10.09
C LYS A 90 4.87 -13.86 8.57
N ARG A 91 6.06 -13.90 7.97
CA ARG A 91 6.23 -13.97 6.51
C ARG A 91 5.95 -15.40 6.02
N ASN A 92 5.24 -15.51 4.89
CA ASN A 92 4.97 -16.80 4.27
C ASN A 92 6.05 -17.08 3.20
N ASN A 93 6.79 -18.17 3.34
CA ASN A 93 7.87 -18.53 2.43
C ASN A 93 7.38 -18.90 1.02
N ASP A 94 6.11 -19.27 0.87
CA ASP A 94 5.50 -19.61 -0.43
C ASP A 94 4.99 -18.37 -1.18
N VAL A 95 5.14 -17.18 -0.61
CA VAL A 95 4.68 -15.92 -1.18
C VAL A 95 5.84 -14.95 -1.34
N LYS A 96 6.02 -14.41 -2.55
CA LYS A 96 6.92 -13.28 -2.78
C LYS A 96 6.20 -11.99 -2.36
N GLU A 97 6.35 -11.59 -1.11
CA GLU A 97 5.83 -10.32 -0.62
C GLU A 97 6.64 -9.15 -1.22
N VAL A 98 5.97 -8.21 -1.87
CA VAL A 98 6.61 -7.11 -2.63
C VAL A 98 6.68 -5.79 -1.86
N PHE A 99 6.20 -5.76 -0.65
CA PHE A 99 6.24 -4.63 0.30
C PHE A 99 5.86 -3.27 -0.32
N HIS A 100 4.63 -3.19 -0.84
CA HIS A 100 4.08 -1.87 -1.13
C HIS A 100 4.09 -0.98 0.13
N LEU A 101 3.72 -1.57 1.25
CA LEU A 101 3.86 -1.03 2.60
C LEU A 101 4.61 -2.03 3.46
N TYR A 102 5.50 -1.56 4.33
CA TYR A 102 6.03 -2.33 5.44
C TYR A 102 5.22 -1.98 6.67
N MET A 103 4.49 -2.95 7.22
CA MET A 103 3.59 -2.74 8.35
C MET A 103 3.82 -3.79 9.43
N PHE A 104 3.62 -3.35 10.68
CA PHE A 104 3.58 -4.20 11.86
C PHE A 104 2.62 -3.61 12.88
N ARG A 105 2.30 -4.34 13.95
CA ARG A 105 1.53 -3.83 15.09
C ARG A 105 2.47 -3.37 16.19
N ALA A 106 2.13 -2.25 16.82
CA ALA A 106 2.95 -1.64 17.87
C ALA A 106 2.06 -1.22 19.06
N ASN A 107 2.53 -1.48 20.27
CA ASN A 107 1.97 -0.90 21.47
C ASN A 107 2.26 0.61 21.49
N LYS A 108 1.34 1.43 22.06
CA LYS A 108 1.46 2.90 22.06
C LYS A 108 1.72 3.46 20.64
N ARG A 109 1.02 2.90 19.65
CA ARG A 109 1.20 3.23 18.23
C ARG A 109 1.15 4.72 17.93
N ASP A 110 0.20 5.45 18.51
CA ASP A 110 0.03 6.87 18.23
C ASP A 110 1.18 7.71 18.81
N GLU A 111 1.62 7.38 20.03
CA GLU A 111 2.78 8.01 20.66
C GLU A 111 4.07 7.69 19.89
N LEU A 112 4.25 6.44 19.46
CA LEU A 112 5.38 6.04 18.60
C LEU A 112 5.37 6.83 17.30
N GLN A 113 4.22 6.95 16.64
CA GLN A 113 4.10 7.73 15.41
C GLN A 113 4.50 9.19 15.61
N GLN A 114 3.96 9.85 16.64
CA GLN A 114 4.28 11.24 16.95
C GLN A 114 5.77 11.43 17.27
N TYR A 115 6.34 10.53 18.05
CA TYR A 115 7.78 10.53 18.35
C TYR A 115 8.62 10.42 17.08
N LEU A 116 8.33 9.46 16.19
CA LEU A 116 9.07 9.26 14.95
C LEU A 116 8.94 10.44 13.98
N ILE A 117 7.74 11.03 13.86
CA ILE A 117 7.53 12.24 13.07
C ILE A 117 8.37 13.39 13.62
N SER A 118 8.49 13.53 14.95
CA SER A 118 9.36 14.56 15.59
C SER A 118 10.85 14.36 15.26
N LYS A 119 11.24 13.16 14.85
CA LYS A 119 12.59 12.78 14.39
C LYS A 119 12.75 12.80 12.87
N ASN A 120 11.78 13.39 12.15
CA ASN A 120 11.72 13.44 10.68
C ASN A 120 11.67 12.05 10.01
N ILE A 121 11.04 11.07 10.67
CA ILE A 121 10.76 9.75 10.12
C ILE A 121 9.29 9.72 9.69
N ASP A 122 9.05 9.43 8.39
CA ASP A 122 7.69 9.38 7.80
C ASP A 122 6.95 8.09 8.22
N ALA A 123 6.50 8.04 9.47
CA ALA A 123 5.68 6.95 10.00
C ALA A 123 4.20 7.22 9.73
N LYS A 124 3.49 6.25 9.13
CA LYS A 124 2.09 6.39 8.72
C LYS A 124 1.21 5.28 9.27
N VAL A 125 -0.09 5.56 9.31
CA VAL A 125 -1.13 4.59 9.70
C VAL A 125 -2.02 4.30 8.50
N HIS A 126 -2.13 3.02 8.11
CA HIS A 126 -2.95 2.59 6.98
C HIS A 126 -3.87 1.43 7.38
N TYR A 127 -5.11 1.71 7.94
CA TYR A 127 -5.76 2.99 8.20
C TYR A 127 -6.34 3.01 9.62
N PRO A 128 -6.48 4.17 10.28
CA PRO A 128 -6.88 4.22 11.69
C PRO A 128 -8.37 3.89 11.90
N ILE A 129 -9.22 4.13 10.89
CA ILE A 129 -10.65 3.85 10.97
C ILE A 129 -10.96 2.66 10.05
N PRO A 130 -11.39 1.51 10.60
CA PRO A 130 -11.86 0.35 9.83
C PRO A 130 -12.99 0.70 8.87
N MET A 131 -13.07 0.02 7.73
CA MET A 131 -14.05 0.33 6.68
C MET A 131 -15.50 0.27 7.16
N HIS A 132 -15.83 -0.69 8.03
CA HIS A 132 -17.18 -0.85 8.56
C HIS A 132 -17.60 0.27 9.53
N LEU A 133 -16.62 0.99 10.10
CA LEU A 133 -16.85 2.14 10.98
C LEU A 133 -16.79 3.49 10.26
N GLN A 134 -16.57 3.49 8.95
CA GLN A 134 -16.61 4.71 8.15
C GLN A 134 -18.06 5.23 8.02
N GLU A 135 -18.22 6.55 7.90
CA GLU A 135 -19.53 7.19 7.74
C GLU A 135 -20.34 6.56 6.59
N ALA A 136 -19.68 6.28 5.46
CA ALA A 136 -20.30 5.65 4.29
C ALA A 136 -20.82 4.23 4.56
N ALA A 137 -20.32 3.56 5.57
CA ALA A 137 -20.72 2.20 5.93
C ALA A 137 -21.92 2.14 6.88
N LYS A 138 -22.31 3.23 7.52
CA LYS A 138 -23.43 3.29 8.49
C LYS A 138 -24.73 2.71 7.92
N LYS A 139 -24.99 2.90 6.63
CA LYS A 139 -26.18 2.35 5.96
C LYS A 139 -26.26 0.83 5.94
N TYR A 140 -25.15 0.13 6.24
CA TYR A 140 -25.12 -1.34 6.30
C TYR A 140 -25.35 -1.88 7.72
N GLY A 141 -25.47 -1.01 8.73
CA GLY A 141 -25.80 -1.37 10.10
C GLY A 141 -24.67 -1.96 10.94
N TYR A 142 -23.44 -1.92 10.45
CA TYR A 142 -22.27 -2.38 11.21
C TYR A 142 -21.94 -1.43 12.37
N THR A 143 -21.45 -2.01 13.47
CA THR A 143 -21.10 -1.30 14.70
C THR A 143 -19.71 -1.72 15.19
N GLU A 144 -19.17 -1.01 16.18
CA GLU A 144 -17.94 -1.42 16.86
C GLU A 144 -18.18 -2.77 17.55
N GLY A 145 -17.20 -3.68 17.39
CA GLY A 145 -17.25 -5.06 17.88
C GLY A 145 -17.61 -6.10 16.82
N ASP A 146 -18.17 -5.70 15.68
CA ASP A 146 -18.53 -6.63 14.61
C ASP A 146 -17.30 -7.26 13.92
N PHE A 147 -16.17 -6.52 13.89
CA PHE A 147 -14.92 -6.99 13.28
C PHE A 147 -13.72 -6.73 14.21
N PRO A 148 -13.61 -7.42 15.36
CA PRO A 148 -12.65 -7.09 16.42
C PRO A 148 -11.18 -7.15 15.97
N VAL A 149 -10.83 -8.07 15.06
CA VAL A 149 -9.47 -8.17 14.52
C VAL A 149 -9.12 -6.94 13.66
N CYS A 150 -10.05 -6.47 12.82
CA CYS A 150 -9.86 -5.28 12.01
C CYS A 150 -9.78 -4.02 12.87
N GLU A 151 -10.61 -3.93 13.90
CA GLU A 151 -10.63 -2.81 14.84
C GLU A 151 -9.34 -2.74 15.66
N MET A 152 -8.85 -3.88 16.16
CA MET A 152 -7.56 -3.97 16.83
C MET A 152 -6.41 -3.56 15.88
N ALA A 153 -6.43 -4.02 14.63
CA ALA A 153 -5.45 -3.62 13.62
C ALA A 153 -5.47 -2.10 13.40
N GLY A 154 -6.64 -1.49 13.24
CA GLY A 154 -6.78 -0.04 13.09
C GLY A 154 -6.18 0.76 14.26
N LYS A 155 -6.23 0.20 15.47
CA LYS A 155 -5.67 0.80 16.69
C LYS A 155 -4.14 0.59 16.84
N SER A 156 -3.55 -0.40 16.18
CA SER A 156 -2.17 -0.83 16.46
C SER A 156 -1.20 -0.80 15.27
N VAL A 157 -1.68 -0.83 14.02
CA VAL A 157 -0.79 -0.86 12.85
C VAL A 157 -0.05 0.46 12.64
N ILE A 158 1.22 0.35 12.26
CA ILE A 158 2.06 1.45 11.80
C ILE A 158 2.87 0.98 10.61
N SER A 159 3.22 1.89 9.70
CA SER A 159 4.00 1.58 8.51
C SER A 159 5.18 2.51 8.32
N PHE A 160 6.27 1.94 7.81
CA PHE A 160 7.51 2.65 7.54
C PHE A 160 7.85 2.67 6.05
N PRO A 161 8.62 3.66 5.58
CA PRO A 161 9.10 3.72 4.22
C PRO A 161 10.13 2.60 3.97
N VAL A 162 9.94 1.85 2.89
CA VAL A 162 10.87 0.81 2.41
C VAL A 162 11.13 0.90 0.92
N HIS A 163 10.81 2.05 0.29
CA HIS A 163 11.00 2.23 -1.15
C HIS A 163 12.47 2.24 -1.55
N GLU A 164 12.74 2.14 -2.82
CA GLU A 164 14.07 1.99 -3.43
C GLU A 164 15.07 3.12 -3.14
N PHE A 165 14.57 4.26 -2.68
CA PHE A 165 15.40 5.43 -2.33
C PHE A 165 15.71 5.51 -0.84
N VAL A 166 15.20 4.59 -0.01
CA VAL A 166 15.56 4.50 1.41
C VAL A 166 16.94 3.88 1.51
N THR A 167 17.86 4.61 2.13
CA THR A 167 19.24 4.14 2.34
C THR A 167 19.36 3.29 3.58
N LYS A 168 20.45 2.53 3.68
CA LYS A 168 20.76 1.77 4.91
C LYS A 168 20.82 2.69 6.14
N ASN A 169 21.43 3.86 6.01
CA ASN A 169 21.49 4.84 7.11
C ASN A 169 20.09 5.35 7.53
N ASP A 170 19.14 5.46 6.60
CA ASP A 170 17.76 5.82 6.95
C ASP A 170 17.07 4.67 7.71
N LEU A 171 17.31 3.43 7.30
CA LEU A 171 16.79 2.25 8.01
C LEU A 171 17.39 2.14 9.41
N ASP A 172 18.71 2.34 9.55
CA ASP A 172 19.40 2.35 10.85
C ASP A 172 18.78 3.41 11.78
N LYS A 173 18.54 4.63 11.29
CA LYS A 173 17.88 5.70 12.06
C LYS A 173 16.46 5.30 12.51
N ILE A 174 15.68 4.65 11.63
CA ILE A 174 14.36 4.15 11.99
C ILE A 174 14.48 3.16 13.14
N VAL A 175 15.37 2.19 13.03
CA VAL A 175 15.60 1.15 14.06
C VAL A 175 16.00 1.78 15.39
N ASP A 176 17.01 2.66 15.38
CA ASP A 176 17.56 3.31 16.58
C ASP A 176 16.48 4.11 17.33
N HIS A 177 15.65 4.85 16.59
CA HIS A 177 14.58 5.61 17.22
C HIS A 177 13.43 4.71 17.74
N VAL A 178 13.09 3.63 17.04
CA VAL A 178 12.09 2.68 17.54
C VAL A 178 12.57 2.01 18.82
N ARG A 179 13.82 1.51 18.85
CA ARG A 179 14.42 0.92 20.06
C ARG A 179 14.48 1.93 21.20
N SER A 180 14.98 3.13 20.94
CA SER A 180 15.04 4.21 21.94
C SER A 180 13.66 4.57 22.51
N PHE A 181 12.61 4.53 21.72
CA PHE A 181 11.23 4.79 22.18
C PHE A 181 10.76 3.74 23.19
N TYR A 182 11.13 2.48 23.00
CA TYR A 182 10.76 1.38 23.88
C TYR A 182 11.80 1.11 25.00
N GLY A 183 12.91 1.86 25.04
CA GLY A 183 13.90 1.76 26.09
C GLY A 183 14.93 0.64 25.91
N GLU A 184 15.17 0.24 24.66
CA GLU A 184 16.14 -0.78 24.26
C GLU A 184 17.41 -0.20 23.60
#